data_8f401427a5288b35eab4e8bd904cf7d0
#
_entry.id   8f401427a5288b35eab4e8bd904cf7d0
#
_cell.length_a   1.000
_cell.length_b   1.000
_cell.length_c   1.000
_cell.angle_alpha   90.00
_cell.angle_beta   90.00
_cell.angle_gamma   90.00
#
_symmetry.space_group_name_H-M   'P 1'
#
loop_
_entity.id
_entity.type
_entity.pdbx_description
1 polymer ?
#
loop_
_entity_poly.entity_id
_entity_poly.type
_entity_poly.pdbx_seq_one_letter_code
_entity_poly.pdbx_strand_id
1 'polypeptide(L)'
;MDKLELVMRNTEEIVTVDELKGLLEKPSRPRAYVGYETSGKVHLGHMLTANKLLDLQRAGFDVVVLLADLHAFLNEKGTLEEVRQIADYNRDCVMALGLDPERT
;
A
#
# COMPACT_ATOMS: atom_id res chain seq x y z
N MET A 1 18.67 -5.72 -9.04
CA MET A 1 18.48 -4.87 -7.83
C MET A 1 18.18 -5.80 -6.66
N ASP A 2 18.92 -5.71 -5.57
CA ASP A 2 18.64 -6.56 -4.43
C ASP A 2 17.38 -6.11 -3.67
N LYS A 3 16.91 -6.94 -2.74
CA LYS A 3 15.67 -6.68 -2.01
C LYS A 3 15.74 -5.40 -1.17
N LEU A 4 16.87 -5.14 -0.54
CA LEU A 4 17.06 -3.95 0.29
C LEU A 4 17.01 -2.69 -0.56
N GLU A 5 17.74 -2.65 -1.68
CA GLU A 5 17.71 -1.52 -2.60
C GLU A 5 16.31 -1.27 -3.15
N LEU A 6 15.59 -2.35 -3.48
CA LEU A 6 14.24 -2.25 -4.01
C LEU A 6 13.27 -1.60 -3.02
N VAL A 7 13.36 -1.97 -1.74
CA VAL A 7 12.52 -1.38 -0.68
C VAL A 7 12.93 0.04 -0.37
N MET A 8 14.23 0.33 -0.37
CA MET A 8 14.75 1.65 0.01
C MET A 8 14.58 2.71 -1.07
N ARG A 9 14.50 2.32 -2.35
CA ARG A 9 14.41 3.32 -3.42
C ARG A 9 13.16 4.19 -3.29
N ASN A 10 13.30 5.46 -3.61
CA ASN A 10 12.19 6.43 -3.56
C ASN A 10 11.53 6.56 -2.18
N THR A 11 12.27 6.29 -1.11
CA THR A 11 11.83 6.56 0.25
C THR A 11 12.53 7.80 0.80
N GLU A 12 11.82 8.54 1.63
CA GLU A 12 12.40 9.69 2.33
C GLU A 12 13.12 9.25 3.60
N GLU A 13 12.50 8.33 4.34
CA GLU A 13 13.02 7.86 5.62
C GLU A 13 12.61 6.41 5.85
N ILE A 14 13.48 5.63 6.48
CA ILE A 14 13.18 4.27 6.93
C ILE A 14 13.54 4.14 8.41
N VAL A 15 12.60 3.76 9.22
CA VAL A 15 12.76 3.57 10.67
C VAL A 15 12.54 2.10 11.02
N THR A 16 13.56 1.29 11.14
CA THR A 16 14.97 1.56 10.86
C THR A 16 15.49 0.68 9.74
N VAL A 17 16.61 1.05 9.14
CA VAL A 17 17.24 0.24 8.08
C VAL A 17 17.69 -1.12 8.62
N ASP A 18 18.22 -1.17 9.86
CA ASP A 18 18.69 -2.42 10.46
C ASP A 18 17.54 -3.40 10.72
N GLU A 19 16.38 -2.90 11.17
CA GLU A 19 15.18 -3.73 11.35
C GLU A 19 14.68 -4.25 10.01
N LEU A 20 14.70 -3.42 8.97
CA LEU A 20 14.33 -3.83 7.62
C LEU A 20 15.24 -4.95 7.11
N LYS A 21 16.55 -4.82 7.28
CA LYS A 21 17.50 -5.88 6.92
C LYS A 21 17.16 -7.19 7.63
N GLY A 22 16.86 -7.13 8.92
CA GLY A 22 16.46 -8.28 9.69
C GLY A 22 15.19 -8.96 9.15
N LEU A 23 14.20 -8.19 8.73
CA LEU A 23 12.98 -8.71 8.11
C LEU A 23 13.26 -9.41 6.78
N LEU A 24 14.12 -8.84 5.96
CA LEU A 24 14.47 -9.39 4.64
C LEU A 24 15.30 -10.67 4.73
N GLU A 25 16.03 -10.86 5.81
CA GLU A 25 16.84 -12.05 6.05
C GLU A 25 16.05 -13.24 6.59
N LYS A 26 14.85 -13.01 7.13
CA LYS A 26 14.01 -14.08 7.68
C LYS A 26 13.45 -14.96 6.55
N PRO A 27 13.33 -16.29 6.80
CA PRO A 27 12.76 -17.21 5.81
C PRO A 27 11.25 -17.02 5.61
N SER A 28 10.55 -16.46 6.59
CA SER A 28 9.12 -16.16 6.49
C SER A 28 8.89 -14.88 5.70
N ARG A 29 7.75 -14.79 5.03
CA ARG A 29 7.37 -13.55 4.32
C ARG A 29 6.98 -12.47 5.33
N PRO A 30 7.63 -11.32 5.30
CA PRO A 30 7.17 -10.19 6.10
C PRO A 30 5.90 -9.60 5.50
N ARG A 31 5.15 -8.88 6.34
CA ARG A 31 3.96 -8.17 5.91
C ARG A 31 4.21 -6.67 5.93
N ALA A 32 3.71 -6.00 4.91
CA ALA A 32 3.66 -4.54 4.86
C ALA A 32 2.21 -4.11 4.76
N TYR A 33 1.86 -3.00 5.39
CA TYR A 33 0.52 -2.48 5.25
C TYR A 33 0.53 -0.97 5.00
N VAL A 34 -0.52 -0.49 4.34
CA VAL A 34 -0.76 0.93 4.13
C VAL A 34 -2.26 1.19 4.22
N GLY A 35 -2.63 2.35 4.72
CA GLY A 35 -4.02 2.80 4.76
C GLY A 35 -4.24 3.97 3.80
N TYR A 36 -5.34 3.93 3.06
CA TYR A 36 -5.80 5.04 2.22
C TYR A 36 -7.18 5.48 2.66
N GLU A 37 -7.37 6.79 2.83
CA GLU A 37 -8.69 7.36 3.01
C GLU A 37 -9.42 7.35 1.65
N THR A 38 -10.65 6.85 1.62
CA THR A 38 -11.43 6.71 0.38
C THR A 38 -12.23 8.00 0.13
N SER A 39 -11.55 9.02 -0.39
CA SER A 39 -12.07 10.38 -0.47
C SER A 39 -11.91 11.03 -1.84
N GLY A 40 -12.15 10.32 -2.91
CA GLY A 40 -12.11 10.91 -4.24
C GLY A 40 -11.43 10.04 -5.29
N LYS A 41 -11.09 10.66 -6.40
CA LYS A 41 -10.49 9.95 -7.53
C LYS A 41 -9.01 9.64 -7.28
N VAL A 42 -8.58 8.47 -7.73
CA VAL A 42 -7.16 8.11 -7.74
C VAL A 42 -6.45 8.91 -8.83
N HIS A 43 -5.28 9.44 -8.50
CA HIS A 43 -4.46 10.24 -9.41
C HIS A 43 -2.98 9.84 -9.29
N LEU A 44 -2.12 10.51 -10.05
CA LEU A 44 -0.68 10.19 -10.09
C LEU A 44 0.00 10.23 -8.73
N GLY A 45 -0.45 11.11 -7.82
CA GLY A 45 0.06 11.15 -6.45
C GLY A 45 -0.16 9.85 -5.69
N HIS A 46 -1.31 9.20 -5.89
CA HIS A 46 -1.58 7.88 -5.31
C HIS A 46 -0.68 6.80 -5.92
N MET A 47 -0.38 6.91 -7.22
CA MET A 47 0.49 5.95 -7.89
C MET A 47 1.92 5.96 -7.34
N LEU A 48 2.42 7.10 -6.88
CA LEU A 48 3.75 7.17 -6.27
C LEU A 48 3.85 6.29 -5.03
N THR A 49 2.83 6.31 -4.18
CA THR A 49 2.79 5.46 -2.98
C THR A 49 2.46 4.01 -3.32
N ALA A 50 1.55 3.79 -4.27
CA ALA A 50 1.16 2.44 -4.69
C ALA A 50 2.30 1.70 -5.39
N ASN A 51 3.17 2.39 -6.13
CA ASN A 51 4.35 1.77 -6.72
C ASN A 51 5.29 1.21 -5.67
N LYS A 52 5.34 1.79 -4.48
CA LYS A 52 6.11 1.23 -3.36
C LYS A 52 5.56 -0.13 -2.93
N LEU A 53 4.24 -0.32 -3.00
CA LEU A 53 3.63 -1.62 -2.70
C LEU A 53 4.10 -2.69 -3.69
N LEU A 54 4.24 -2.35 -4.97
CA LEU A 54 4.81 -3.26 -5.97
C LEU A 54 6.25 -3.62 -5.63
N ASP A 55 7.05 -2.63 -5.25
CA ASP A 55 8.44 -2.87 -4.84
C ASP A 55 8.52 -3.80 -3.63
N LEU A 56 7.64 -3.61 -2.66
CA LEU A 56 7.56 -4.47 -1.48
C LEU A 56 7.18 -5.90 -1.85
N GLN A 57 6.21 -6.11 -2.74
CA GLN A 57 5.87 -7.45 -3.22
C GLN A 57 7.02 -8.09 -3.97
N ARG A 58 7.71 -7.36 -4.83
CA ARG A 58 8.90 -7.84 -5.55
C ARG A 58 10.03 -8.21 -4.60
N ALA A 59 10.12 -7.52 -3.46
CA ALA A 59 11.10 -7.83 -2.41
C ALA A 59 10.69 -9.01 -1.52
N GLY A 60 9.49 -9.56 -1.70
CA GLY A 60 9.02 -10.73 -0.98
C GLY A 60 8.01 -10.48 0.12
N PHE A 61 7.49 -9.27 0.24
CA PHE A 61 6.46 -8.94 1.24
C PHE A 61 5.08 -9.38 0.78
N ASP A 62 4.24 -9.78 1.74
CA ASP A 62 2.81 -9.77 1.57
C ASP A 62 2.30 -8.36 1.92
N VAL A 63 1.40 -7.83 1.12
CA VAL A 63 0.94 -6.45 1.25
C VAL A 63 -0.51 -6.44 1.72
N VAL A 64 -0.83 -5.62 2.70
CA VAL A 64 -2.20 -5.36 3.15
C VAL A 64 -2.54 -3.91 2.86
N VAL A 65 -3.60 -3.69 2.12
CA VAL A 65 -4.09 -2.34 1.79
C VAL A 65 -5.39 -2.12 2.55
N LEU A 66 -5.38 -1.18 3.48
CA LEU A 66 -6.57 -0.78 4.22
C LEU A 66 -7.24 0.37 3.47
N LEU A 67 -8.46 0.15 3.04
CA LEU A 67 -9.31 1.20 2.46
C LEU A 67 -10.21 1.73 3.57
N ALA A 68 -9.82 2.88 4.12
CA ALA A 68 -10.38 3.43 5.34
C ALA A 68 -11.69 4.19 5.08
N ASP A 69 -12.78 3.47 4.78
CA ASP A 69 -14.09 4.02 4.46
C ASP A 69 -14.75 4.71 5.67
N LEU A 70 -14.72 4.09 6.83
CA LEU A 70 -15.26 4.71 8.06
C LEU A 70 -14.50 5.97 8.44
N HIS A 71 -13.18 5.98 8.25
CA HIS A 71 -12.36 7.16 8.49
C HIS A 71 -12.76 8.31 7.56
N ALA A 72 -12.97 8.02 6.28
CA ALA A 72 -13.44 9.00 5.31
C ALA A 72 -14.83 9.54 5.67
N PHE A 73 -15.73 8.66 6.12
CA PHE A 73 -17.06 9.07 6.58
C PHE A 73 -16.98 10.01 7.79
N LEU A 74 -16.14 9.67 8.78
CA LEU A 74 -15.95 10.50 9.97
C LEU A 74 -15.30 11.84 9.66
N ASN A 75 -14.50 11.92 8.59
CA ASN A 75 -13.91 13.17 8.10
C ASN A 75 -14.82 13.94 7.14
N GLU A 76 -16.10 13.60 7.10
CA GLU A 76 -17.11 14.30 6.29
C GLU A 76 -16.81 14.31 4.78
N LYS A 77 -16.21 13.22 4.26
CA LYS A 77 -15.88 13.10 2.83
C LYS A 77 -17.05 12.62 1.97
N GLY A 78 -18.20 12.39 2.56
CA GLY A 78 -19.41 11.94 1.90
C GLY A 78 -20.27 11.06 2.81
N THR A 79 -21.34 10.50 2.27
CA THR A 79 -22.16 9.53 2.99
C THR A 79 -21.41 8.22 3.11
N LEU A 80 -21.84 7.35 4.04
CA LEU A 80 -21.22 6.04 4.22
C LEU A 80 -21.28 5.21 2.92
N GLU A 81 -22.39 5.27 2.19
CA GLU A 81 -22.54 4.58 0.91
C GLU A 81 -21.57 5.12 -0.15
N GLU A 82 -21.45 6.45 -0.25
CA GLU A 82 -20.54 7.09 -1.19
C GLU A 82 -19.08 6.72 -0.92
N VAL A 83 -18.63 6.78 0.36
CA VAL A 83 -17.25 6.45 0.69
C VAL A 83 -16.94 4.97 0.48
N ARG A 84 -17.94 4.09 0.64
CA ARG A 84 -17.79 2.66 0.32
C ARG A 84 -17.67 2.40 -1.16
N GLN A 85 -18.44 3.09 -1.98
CA GLN A 85 -18.34 3.02 -3.45
C GLN A 85 -16.97 3.52 -3.92
N ILE A 86 -16.47 4.60 -3.32
CA ILE A 86 -15.13 5.11 -3.60
C ILE A 86 -14.08 4.10 -3.16
N ALA A 87 -14.28 3.41 -2.03
CA ALA A 87 -13.38 2.36 -1.58
C ALA A 87 -13.27 1.21 -2.60
N ASP A 88 -14.39 0.75 -3.15
CA ASP A 88 -14.39 -0.28 -4.19
C ASP A 88 -13.65 0.19 -5.45
N TYR A 89 -13.86 1.42 -5.85
CA TYR A 89 -13.13 2.04 -6.97
C TYR A 89 -11.62 2.11 -6.69
N ASN A 90 -11.23 2.56 -5.49
CA ASN A 90 -9.82 2.64 -5.10
C ASN A 90 -9.17 1.25 -5.08
N ARG A 91 -9.89 0.23 -4.61
CA ARG A 91 -9.40 -1.15 -4.65
C ARG A 91 -9.08 -1.58 -6.08
N ASP A 92 -10.00 -1.34 -6.99
CA ASP A 92 -9.83 -1.71 -8.39
C ASP A 92 -8.65 -0.97 -9.03
N CYS A 93 -8.48 0.32 -8.73
CA CYS A 93 -7.36 1.11 -9.21
C CYS A 93 -6.01 0.59 -8.69
N VAL A 94 -5.93 0.27 -7.41
CA VAL A 94 -4.70 -0.25 -6.80
C VAL A 94 -4.34 -1.61 -7.38
N MET A 95 -5.31 -2.49 -7.55
CA MET A 95 -5.08 -3.81 -8.14
C MET A 95 -4.69 -3.72 -9.62
N ALA A 96 -5.21 -2.72 -10.35
CA ALA A 96 -4.87 -2.49 -11.76
C ALA A 96 -3.40 -2.11 -11.96
N LEU A 97 -2.69 -1.67 -10.92
CA LEU A 97 -1.26 -1.38 -10.98
C LEU A 97 -0.39 -2.63 -11.08
N GLY A 98 -0.95 -3.80 -10.88
CA GLY A 98 -0.25 -5.06 -11.05
C GLY A 98 0.14 -5.78 -9.75
N LEU A 99 -0.47 -5.43 -8.63
CA LEU A 99 -0.30 -6.18 -7.38
C LEU A 99 -0.77 -7.62 -7.56
N ASP A 100 0.00 -8.56 -7.01
CA ASP A 100 -0.37 -9.96 -7.01
C ASP A 100 -1.53 -10.18 -6.04
N PRO A 101 -2.72 -10.61 -6.51
CA PRO A 101 -3.88 -10.77 -5.63
C PRO A 101 -3.71 -11.89 -4.60
N GLU A 102 -2.85 -12.86 -4.85
CA GLU A 102 -2.57 -13.94 -3.88
C GLU A 102 -1.71 -13.47 -2.71
N ARG A 103 -1.05 -12.33 -2.87
CA ARG A 103 -0.13 -11.75 -1.87
C ARG A 103 -0.58 -10.36 -1.41
N THR A 104 -1.81 -10.02 -1.68
CA THR A 104 -2.40 -8.73 -1.29
C THR A 104 -3.59 -8.94 -0.39
#